data_22f84370976ac785de10bd31cac13a98
#
_entry.id   22f84370976ac785de10bd31cac13a98
#
_cell.length_a   1.000
_cell.length_b   1.000
_cell.length_c   1.000
_cell.angle_alpha   90.00
_cell.angle_beta   90.00
_cell.angle_gamma   90.00
#
_symmetry.space_group_name_H-M   'P 1'
#
loop_
_entity.id
_entity.type
_entity.pdbx_description
1 polymer ?
#
loop_
_entity_poly.entity_id
_entity_poly.type
_entity_poly.pdbx_seq_one_letter_code
_entity_poly.pdbx_strand_id
1 'polypeptide(L)'
;LDTFGYALPESTMNQSEVLQFWQTPDEFLDNETIAKREYFRAQFLSNNITYLIFSLDGPITGEDSRSFVSDLRAERGELLDDLAMGDEGVLMVAGFAAYSLDVLDAIVENLPVAIAFILIATIVLIFIQVRSVIIPIKAIVMNILSVSASFGMLVFVFQWGYGAEFLNFTPQPIETTNPVILFCIVFGLSMDYEVLMLSRIHEEWERTGDNTLAVANGLQKTGRLI
;
A
#
# COMPACT_ATOMS: atom_id res chain seq x y z
N LEU A 1 23.03 1.02 -16.44
CA LEU A 1 22.08 2.13 -16.21
C LEU A 1 22.04 2.96 -17.47
N ASP A 2 20.95 2.82 -18.23
CA ASP A 2 20.72 3.57 -19.45
C ASP A 2 20.23 4.97 -19.06
N THR A 3 21.14 5.82 -18.61
CA THR A 3 20.85 7.19 -18.17
C THR A 3 20.21 8.06 -19.28
N PHE A 4 20.22 7.58 -20.51
CA PHE A 4 19.67 8.26 -21.68
C PHE A 4 18.70 7.40 -22.50
N GLY A 5 18.36 6.20 -22.04
CA GLY A 5 17.53 5.26 -22.78
C GLY A 5 16.15 5.81 -23.20
N TYR A 6 15.65 6.80 -22.49
CA TYR A 6 14.39 7.46 -22.85
C TYR A 6 14.56 8.60 -23.85
N ALA A 7 15.74 9.20 -23.90
CA ALA A 7 16.02 10.32 -24.78
C ALA A 7 16.69 9.86 -26.09
N LEU A 8 17.24 8.66 -26.11
CA LEU A 8 17.86 8.03 -27.27
C LEU A 8 17.38 6.57 -27.36
N PRO A 9 16.13 6.31 -27.76
CA PRO A 9 15.53 4.96 -27.74
C PRO A 9 16.23 3.91 -28.58
N GLU A 10 17.18 4.29 -29.45
CA GLU A 10 17.89 3.39 -30.34
C GLU A 10 19.40 3.29 -30.08
N SER A 11 19.94 4.01 -29.08
CA SER A 11 21.39 3.97 -28.83
C SER A 11 21.71 3.46 -27.43
N THR A 12 22.26 2.27 -27.35
CA THR A 12 23.00 1.78 -26.19
C THR A 12 24.34 2.52 -26.14
N MET A 13 24.38 3.73 -25.63
CA MET A 13 25.63 4.42 -25.31
C MET A 13 26.25 3.75 -24.08
N ASN A 14 27.49 3.34 -24.18
CA ASN A 14 28.24 2.90 -23.01
C ASN A 14 28.67 4.12 -22.16
N GLN A 15 29.09 3.89 -20.93
CA GLN A 15 29.45 4.94 -19.98
C GLN A 15 30.54 5.90 -20.55
N SER A 16 31.49 5.41 -21.31
CA SER A 16 32.56 6.22 -21.92
C SER A 16 32.02 7.14 -23.03
N GLU A 17 31.08 6.67 -23.82
CA GLU A 17 30.44 7.46 -24.87
C GLU A 17 29.54 8.57 -24.27
N VAL A 18 28.85 8.29 -23.18
CA VAL A 18 28.08 9.29 -22.45
C VAL A 18 28.99 10.36 -21.87
N LEU A 19 30.11 9.99 -21.24
CA LEU A 19 31.10 10.94 -20.73
C LEU A 19 31.69 11.77 -21.87
N GLN A 20 32.04 11.17 -22.98
CA GLN A 20 32.55 11.87 -24.15
C GLN A 20 31.52 12.82 -24.73
N PHE A 21 30.26 12.42 -24.82
CA PHE A 21 29.15 13.29 -25.26
C PHE A 21 29.04 14.58 -24.44
N TRP A 22 29.21 14.49 -23.12
CA TRP A 22 29.07 15.66 -22.23
C TRP A 22 30.37 16.46 -22.02
N GLN A 23 31.53 15.82 -22.08
CA GLN A 23 32.84 16.46 -21.81
C GLN A 23 33.46 17.12 -23.02
N THR A 24 33.08 16.72 -24.25
CA THR A 24 33.64 17.30 -25.48
C THR A 24 33.15 18.78 -25.60
N PRO A 25 34.04 19.78 -25.72
CA PRO A 25 33.63 21.13 -25.93
C PRO A 25 32.81 21.32 -27.23
N ASP A 26 31.85 22.23 -27.21
CA ASP A 26 30.91 22.47 -28.32
C ASP A 26 31.61 22.80 -29.65
N GLU A 27 32.80 23.41 -29.60
CA GLU A 27 33.65 23.72 -30.77
C GLU A 27 34.15 22.50 -31.57
N PHE A 28 34.13 21.30 -30.94
CA PHE A 28 34.53 20.05 -31.55
C PHE A 28 33.35 19.17 -31.95
N LEU A 29 32.12 19.65 -31.77
CA LEU A 29 30.90 18.90 -32.06
C LEU A 29 30.23 19.44 -33.33
N ASP A 30 29.51 18.57 -34.02
CA ASP A 30 28.65 18.95 -35.12
C ASP A 30 27.35 19.62 -34.61
N ASN A 31 26.70 20.39 -35.48
CA ASN A 31 25.50 21.14 -35.13
C ASN A 31 24.35 20.24 -34.67
N GLU A 32 24.26 19.00 -35.15
CA GLU A 32 23.22 18.07 -34.75
C GLU A 32 23.44 17.56 -33.30
N THR A 33 24.68 17.29 -32.94
CA THR A 33 25.05 16.88 -31.59
C THR A 33 24.87 18.03 -30.59
N ILE A 34 25.22 19.26 -31.00
CA ILE A 34 24.97 20.44 -30.17
C ILE A 34 23.47 20.63 -29.93
N ALA A 35 22.64 20.55 -30.98
CA ALA A 35 21.21 20.70 -30.86
C ALA A 35 20.58 19.61 -29.95
N LYS A 36 21.07 18.35 -30.05
CA LYS A 36 20.69 17.25 -29.14
C LYS A 36 21.07 17.58 -27.69
N ARG A 37 22.28 18.07 -27.45
CA ARG A 37 22.75 18.45 -26.12
C ARG A 37 21.93 19.59 -25.52
N GLU A 38 21.59 20.60 -26.30
CA GLU A 38 20.71 21.70 -25.84
C GLU A 38 19.30 21.22 -25.54
N TYR A 39 18.76 20.35 -26.37
CA TYR A 39 17.46 19.72 -26.11
C TYR A 39 17.45 18.96 -24.78
N PHE A 40 18.48 18.16 -24.51
CA PHE A 40 18.61 17.44 -23.25
C PHE A 40 18.77 18.37 -22.05
N ARG A 41 19.60 19.41 -22.19
CA ARG A 41 19.75 20.42 -21.14
C ARG A 41 18.42 21.10 -20.83
N ALA A 42 17.66 21.47 -21.84
CA ALA A 42 16.38 22.13 -21.67
C ALA A 42 15.32 21.22 -21.02
N GLN A 43 15.39 19.91 -21.30
CA GLN A 43 14.39 18.96 -20.83
C GLN A 43 14.71 18.38 -19.45
N PHE A 44 15.98 18.11 -19.15
CA PHE A 44 16.42 17.37 -17.95
C PHE A 44 17.23 18.20 -16.96
N LEU A 45 17.73 19.37 -17.35
CA LEU A 45 18.53 20.26 -16.52
C LEU A 45 17.85 21.62 -16.42
N SER A 46 17.39 21.98 -15.24
CA SER A 46 16.83 23.30 -14.96
C SER A 46 17.55 23.91 -13.76
N ASN A 47 18.32 24.96 -13.99
CA ASN A 47 19.17 25.60 -12.97
C ASN A 47 20.08 24.58 -12.29
N ASN A 48 19.85 24.26 -11.01
CA ASN A 48 20.61 23.29 -10.21
C ASN A 48 19.85 21.99 -10.00
N ILE A 49 18.85 21.67 -10.82
CA ILE A 49 18.02 20.47 -10.67
C ILE A 49 18.17 19.60 -11.92
N THR A 50 18.40 18.31 -11.69
CA THR A 50 18.31 17.25 -12.71
C THR A 50 17.47 16.11 -12.18
N TYR A 51 16.93 15.29 -13.10
CA TYR A 51 16.23 14.07 -12.71
C TYR A 51 16.65 12.89 -13.61
N LEU A 52 16.64 11.71 -13.00
CA LEU A 52 16.88 10.45 -13.66
C LEU A 52 15.59 9.61 -13.57
N ILE A 53 15.23 8.97 -14.67
CA ILE A 53 14.07 8.10 -14.73
C ILE A 53 14.56 6.66 -14.79
N PHE A 54 14.15 5.85 -13.82
CA PHE A 54 14.42 4.41 -13.81
C PHE A 54 13.14 3.68 -14.24
N SER A 55 13.25 2.82 -15.24
CA SER A 55 12.21 1.88 -15.61
C SER A 55 12.52 0.53 -14.98
N LEU A 56 11.60 0.01 -14.20
CA LEU A 56 11.75 -1.28 -13.53
C LEU A 56 10.92 -2.33 -14.27
N ASP A 57 11.49 -3.50 -14.44
CA ASP A 57 10.77 -4.65 -14.96
C ASP A 57 9.93 -5.28 -13.85
N GLY A 58 8.63 -5.51 -14.12
CA GLY A 58 7.72 -6.13 -13.18
C GLY A 58 6.66 -5.18 -12.58
N PRO A 59 5.89 -5.66 -11.60
CA PRO A 59 4.85 -4.86 -10.96
C PRO A 59 5.45 -3.69 -10.15
N ILE A 60 4.98 -2.48 -10.40
CA ILE A 60 5.46 -1.27 -9.72
C ILE A 60 5.27 -1.36 -8.19
N THR A 61 4.24 -2.09 -7.74
CA THR A 61 3.96 -2.37 -6.33
C THR A 61 4.64 -3.64 -5.81
N GLY A 62 5.48 -4.29 -6.64
CA GLY A 62 6.20 -5.51 -6.29
C GLY A 62 7.28 -5.27 -5.23
N GLU A 63 7.74 -6.36 -4.63
CA GLU A 63 8.79 -6.34 -3.61
C GLU A 63 10.11 -5.81 -4.20
N ASP A 64 10.46 -6.23 -5.43
CA ASP A 64 11.66 -5.80 -6.13
C ASP A 64 11.68 -4.28 -6.37
N SER A 65 10.54 -3.70 -6.76
CA SER A 65 10.43 -2.25 -6.98
C SER A 65 10.56 -1.46 -5.67
N ARG A 66 10.04 -2.00 -4.58
CA ARG A 66 10.13 -1.37 -3.25
C ARG A 66 11.52 -1.51 -2.64
N SER A 67 12.17 -2.68 -2.78
CA SER A 67 13.54 -2.88 -2.32
C SER A 67 14.51 -1.96 -3.07
N PHE A 68 14.37 -1.84 -4.39
CA PHE A 68 15.17 -0.89 -5.19
C PHE A 68 15.05 0.55 -4.66
N VAL A 69 13.84 1.02 -4.36
CA VAL A 69 13.63 2.37 -3.80
C VAL A 69 14.25 2.49 -2.40
N SER A 70 14.11 1.46 -1.57
CA SER A 70 14.68 1.41 -0.23
C SER A 70 16.20 1.46 -0.26
N ASP A 71 16.83 0.66 -1.12
CA ASP A 71 18.28 0.60 -1.29
C ASP A 71 18.83 1.93 -1.82
N LEU A 72 18.16 2.51 -2.83
CA LEU A 72 18.53 3.82 -3.38
C LEU A 72 18.44 4.94 -2.33
N ARG A 73 17.48 4.86 -1.42
CA ARG A 73 17.36 5.81 -0.30
C ARG A 73 18.40 5.58 0.79
N ALA A 74 18.76 4.32 1.05
CA ALA A 74 19.78 3.96 2.03
C ALA A 74 21.19 4.42 1.58
N GLU A 75 21.50 4.25 0.29
CA GLU A 75 22.78 4.62 -0.32
C GLU A 75 22.86 6.09 -0.73
N ARG A 76 21.86 6.87 -0.41
CA ARG A 76 21.74 8.28 -0.82
C ARG A 76 22.97 9.13 -0.52
N GLY A 77 23.61 8.92 0.65
CA GLY A 77 24.81 9.65 1.03
C GLY A 77 25.99 9.33 0.14
N GLU A 78 26.24 8.04 -0.10
CA GLU A 78 27.32 7.57 -0.96
C GLU A 78 27.12 8.03 -2.40
N LEU A 79 25.88 7.99 -2.90
CA LEU A 79 25.54 8.48 -4.24
C LEU A 79 25.78 9.99 -4.39
N LEU A 80 25.50 10.80 -3.36
CA LEU A 80 25.78 12.24 -3.40
C LEU A 80 27.27 12.53 -3.39
N ASP A 81 28.06 11.75 -2.66
CA ASP A 81 29.51 11.84 -2.63
C ASP A 81 30.12 11.44 -3.98
N ASP A 82 29.67 10.33 -4.57
CA ASP A 82 30.12 9.85 -5.89
C ASP A 82 29.78 10.84 -7.02
N LEU A 83 28.64 11.53 -6.90
CA LEU A 83 28.22 12.55 -7.86
C LEU A 83 28.91 13.91 -7.62
N ALA A 84 29.81 14.00 -6.62
CA ALA A 84 30.50 15.22 -6.21
C ALA A 84 29.56 16.41 -5.97
N MET A 85 28.37 16.15 -5.45
CA MET A 85 27.34 17.18 -5.21
C MET A 85 27.60 17.95 -3.89
N GLY A 86 28.55 17.50 -3.06
CA GLY A 86 28.89 18.12 -1.78
C GLY A 86 27.74 18.13 -0.76
N ASP A 87 27.94 18.84 0.34
CA ASP A 87 26.97 18.92 1.44
C ASP A 87 25.65 19.63 1.09
N GLU A 88 25.61 20.38 -0.02
CA GLU A 88 24.40 21.09 -0.46
C GLU A 88 23.53 20.26 -1.42
N GLY A 89 24.03 19.10 -1.87
CA GLY A 89 23.31 18.21 -2.77
C GLY A 89 22.11 17.54 -2.09
N VAL A 90 20.95 17.53 -2.79
CA VAL A 90 19.74 16.84 -2.31
C VAL A 90 19.30 15.83 -3.37
N LEU A 91 19.34 14.55 -3.00
CA LEU A 91 18.79 13.46 -3.80
C LEU A 91 17.38 13.14 -3.31
N MET A 92 16.39 13.28 -4.18
CA MET A 92 15.00 12.89 -3.91
C MET A 92 14.62 11.69 -4.77
N VAL A 93 14.11 10.65 -4.13
CA VAL A 93 13.58 9.46 -4.81
C VAL A 93 12.06 9.55 -4.80
N ALA A 94 11.47 9.74 -5.98
CA ALA A 94 10.04 9.91 -6.18
C ALA A 94 9.50 8.93 -7.23
N GLY A 95 8.20 8.91 -7.40
CA GLY A 95 7.51 8.03 -8.34
C GLY A 95 6.56 7.08 -7.65
N PHE A 96 5.83 6.28 -8.44
CA PHE A 96 4.78 5.42 -7.89
C PHE A 96 5.32 4.32 -6.97
N ALA A 97 6.49 3.76 -7.26
CA ALA A 97 7.14 2.77 -6.40
C ALA A 97 7.55 3.37 -5.05
N ALA A 98 8.10 4.60 -5.05
CA ALA A 98 8.45 5.31 -3.82
C ALA A 98 7.19 5.65 -2.99
N TYR A 99 6.15 6.15 -3.64
CA TYR A 99 4.85 6.40 -3.00
C TYR A 99 4.27 5.12 -2.39
N SER A 100 4.32 3.99 -3.12
CA SER A 100 3.82 2.70 -2.61
C SER A 100 4.58 2.22 -1.36
N LEU A 101 5.91 2.44 -1.32
CA LEU A 101 6.72 2.14 -0.15
C LEU A 101 6.33 3.04 1.03
N ASP A 102 6.24 4.36 0.82
CA ASP A 102 5.89 5.32 1.86
C ASP A 102 4.49 5.04 2.46
N VAL A 103 3.52 4.67 1.62
CA VAL A 103 2.19 4.26 2.08
C VAL A 103 2.25 2.97 2.89
N LEU A 104 3.04 1.98 2.44
CA LEU A 104 3.23 0.73 3.18
C LEU A 104 3.82 0.98 4.56
N ASP A 105 4.89 1.78 4.64
CA ASP A 105 5.55 2.12 5.90
C ASP A 105 4.59 2.85 6.85
N ALA A 106 3.84 3.84 6.34
CA ALA A 106 2.84 4.55 7.12
C ALA A 106 1.72 3.62 7.63
N ILE A 107 1.29 2.64 6.83
CA ILE A 107 0.30 1.64 7.25
C ILE A 107 0.88 0.73 8.34
N VAL A 108 2.07 0.17 8.12
CA VAL A 108 2.71 -0.75 9.08
C VAL A 108 2.95 -0.06 10.43
N GLU A 109 3.33 1.20 10.41
CA GLU A 109 3.58 1.98 11.63
C GLU A 109 2.27 2.32 12.39
N ASN A 110 1.24 2.75 11.69
CA ASN A 110 0.03 3.32 12.33
C ASN A 110 -1.13 2.32 12.48
N LEU A 111 -1.22 1.31 11.61
CA LEU A 111 -2.32 0.34 11.61
C LEU A 111 -2.47 -0.42 12.95
N PRO A 112 -1.40 -0.88 13.63
CA PRO A 112 -1.54 -1.57 14.90
C PRO A 112 -2.20 -0.71 15.98
N VAL A 113 -1.87 0.58 16.02
CA VAL A 113 -2.46 1.54 16.97
C VAL A 113 -3.93 1.78 16.64
N ALA A 114 -4.25 1.94 15.37
CA ALA A 114 -5.64 2.11 14.91
C ALA A 114 -6.49 0.88 15.23
N ILE A 115 -5.98 -0.33 14.98
CA ILE A 115 -6.67 -1.58 15.30
C ILE A 115 -6.89 -1.69 16.82
N ALA A 116 -5.85 -1.45 17.64
CA ALA A 116 -5.98 -1.50 19.09
C ALA A 116 -7.04 -0.52 19.60
N PHE A 117 -7.06 0.71 19.07
CA PHE A 117 -8.08 1.71 19.41
C PHE A 117 -9.49 1.23 19.06
N ILE A 118 -9.69 0.72 17.86
CA ILE A 118 -10.99 0.20 17.39
C ILE A 118 -11.44 -0.97 18.28
N LEU A 119 -10.57 -1.91 18.59
CA LEU A 119 -10.91 -3.07 19.44
C LEU A 119 -11.30 -2.63 20.86
N ILE A 120 -10.55 -1.71 21.46
CA ILE A 120 -10.85 -1.18 22.81
C ILE A 120 -12.18 -0.42 22.79
N ALA A 121 -12.40 0.45 21.82
CA ALA A 121 -13.66 1.18 21.68
C ALA A 121 -14.86 0.24 21.54
N THR A 122 -14.70 -0.81 20.74
CA THR A 122 -15.73 -1.83 20.54
C THR A 122 -16.03 -2.60 21.83
N ILE A 123 -14.99 -3.04 22.56
CA ILE A 123 -15.18 -3.71 23.87
C ILE A 123 -15.99 -2.81 24.81
N VAL A 124 -15.61 -1.54 24.90
CA VAL A 124 -16.30 -0.57 25.78
C VAL A 124 -17.75 -0.39 25.37
N LEU A 125 -18.03 -0.21 24.09
CA LEU A 125 -19.38 -0.02 23.57
C LEU A 125 -20.28 -1.24 23.87
N ILE A 126 -19.84 -2.44 23.53
CA ILE A 126 -20.62 -3.67 23.78
C ILE A 126 -20.77 -3.92 25.29
N PHE A 127 -19.72 -3.64 26.09
CA PHE A 127 -19.78 -3.78 27.53
C PHE A 127 -20.84 -2.87 28.16
N ILE A 128 -20.89 -1.61 27.75
CA ILE A 128 -21.92 -0.66 28.25
C ILE A 128 -23.31 -1.15 27.88
N GLN A 129 -23.47 -1.69 26.68
CA GLN A 129 -24.78 -2.11 26.15
C GLN A 129 -25.30 -3.39 26.79
N VAL A 130 -24.45 -4.39 26.95
CA VAL A 130 -24.85 -5.75 27.40
C VAL A 130 -24.50 -6.02 28.86
N ARG A 131 -23.69 -5.15 29.48
CA ARG A 131 -23.19 -5.27 30.88
C ARG A 131 -22.51 -6.61 31.18
N SER A 132 -21.86 -7.19 30.19
CA SER A 132 -21.12 -8.43 30.27
C SER A 132 -19.73 -8.27 29.68
N VAL A 133 -18.70 -8.82 30.33
CA VAL A 133 -17.31 -8.79 29.83
C VAL A 133 -17.04 -9.94 28.83
N ILE A 134 -17.73 -11.04 28.97
CA ILE A 134 -17.52 -12.24 28.16
C ILE A 134 -18.02 -12.05 26.71
N ILE A 135 -19.16 -11.39 26.56
CA ILE A 135 -19.80 -11.18 25.26
C ILE A 135 -18.93 -10.35 24.32
N PRO A 136 -18.37 -9.18 24.70
CA PRO A 136 -17.48 -8.41 23.85
C PRO A 136 -16.23 -9.20 23.40
N ILE A 137 -15.62 -9.95 24.29
CA ILE A 137 -14.43 -10.74 23.96
C ILE A 137 -14.76 -11.82 22.92
N LYS A 138 -15.88 -12.53 23.09
CA LYS A 138 -16.35 -13.52 22.13
C LYS A 138 -16.67 -12.89 20.78
N ALA A 139 -17.32 -11.74 20.76
CA ALA A 139 -17.65 -10.96 19.57
C ALA A 139 -16.39 -10.60 18.78
N ILE A 140 -15.38 -10.03 19.44
CA ILE A 140 -14.11 -9.69 18.80
C ILE A 140 -13.39 -10.91 18.23
N VAL A 141 -13.30 -12.02 18.98
CA VAL A 141 -12.65 -13.24 18.50
C VAL A 141 -13.34 -13.77 17.24
N MET A 142 -14.67 -13.80 17.23
CA MET A 142 -15.42 -14.24 16.04
C MET A 142 -15.24 -13.31 14.87
N ASN A 143 -15.18 -12.00 15.11
CA ASN A 143 -14.98 -11.01 14.06
C ASN A 143 -13.55 -11.08 13.48
N ILE A 144 -12.53 -11.19 14.31
CA ILE A 144 -11.15 -11.40 13.87
C ILE A 144 -11.05 -12.68 13.01
N LEU A 145 -11.71 -13.76 13.43
CA LEU A 145 -11.72 -15.01 12.66
C LEU A 145 -12.38 -14.83 11.29
N SER A 146 -13.51 -14.14 11.23
CA SER A 146 -14.23 -13.86 9.99
C SER A 146 -13.42 -12.99 9.03
N VAL A 147 -12.81 -11.90 9.55
CA VAL A 147 -11.94 -11.02 8.79
C VAL A 147 -10.71 -11.77 8.28
N SER A 148 -10.06 -12.56 9.16
CA SER A 148 -8.90 -13.38 8.78
C SER A 148 -9.24 -14.42 7.70
N ALA A 149 -10.41 -15.05 7.77
CA ALA A 149 -10.87 -15.97 6.74
C ALA A 149 -11.09 -15.25 5.39
N SER A 150 -11.67 -14.07 5.42
CA SER A 150 -11.89 -13.25 4.21
C SER A 150 -10.58 -12.84 3.56
N PHE A 151 -9.60 -12.37 4.35
CA PHE A 151 -8.27 -12.04 3.85
C PHE A 151 -7.51 -13.28 3.38
N GLY A 152 -7.59 -14.38 4.14
CA GLY A 152 -6.98 -15.64 3.74
C GLY A 152 -7.49 -16.12 2.37
N MET A 153 -8.79 -16.03 2.12
CA MET A 153 -9.38 -16.38 0.84
C MET A 153 -8.92 -15.43 -0.28
N LEU A 154 -8.81 -14.14 0.00
CA LEU A 154 -8.35 -13.14 -0.96
C LEU A 154 -6.90 -13.42 -1.37
N VAL A 155 -5.99 -13.67 -0.42
CA VAL A 155 -4.59 -14.02 -0.69
C VAL A 155 -4.50 -15.36 -1.41
N PHE A 156 -5.26 -16.36 -0.97
CA PHE A 156 -5.28 -17.70 -1.55
C PHE A 156 -5.66 -17.69 -3.04
N VAL A 157 -6.71 -16.94 -3.38
CA VAL A 157 -7.19 -16.85 -4.77
C VAL A 157 -6.31 -15.91 -5.58
N PHE A 158 -6.18 -14.64 -5.19
CA PHE A 158 -5.62 -13.59 -6.05
C PHE A 158 -4.10 -13.50 -6.01
N GLN A 159 -3.47 -13.78 -4.88
CA GLN A 159 -2.02 -13.68 -4.75
C GLN A 159 -1.33 -15.02 -5.06
N TRP A 160 -1.85 -16.14 -4.51
CA TRP A 160 -1.30 -17.46 -4.78
C TRP A 160 -1.83 -18.09 -6.07
N GLY A 161 -2.88 -17.53 -6.66
CA GLY A 161 -3.41 -17.93 -7.95
C GLY A 161 -4.20 -19.23 -7.98
N TYR A 162 -4.71 -19.69 -6.82
CA TYR A 162 -5.57 -20.87 -6.81
C TYR A 162 -6.87 -20.59 -7.55
N GLY A 163 -7.07 -21.28 -8.68
CA GLY A 163 -8.20 -21.06 -9.57
C GLY A 163 -7.97 -19.98 -10.65
N ALA A 164 -6.75 -19.46 -10.80
CA ALA A 164 -6.40 -18.46 -11.79
C ALA A 164 -6.73 -18.91 -13.23
N GLU A 165 -6.46 -20.17 -13.57
CA GLU A 165 -6.79 -20.74 -14.89
C GLU A 165 -8.30 -20.74 -15.16
N PHE A 166 -9.10 -21.09 -14.14
CA PHE A 166 -10.56 -21.13 -14.27
C PHE A 166 -11.17 -19.72 -14.36
N LEU A 167 -10.65 -18.78 -13.59
CA LEU A 167 -11.11 -17.39 -13.53
C LEU A 167 -10.43 -16.49 -14.58
N ASN A 168 -9.45 -17.04 -15.33
CA ASN A 168 -8.71 -16.36 -16.40
C ASN A 168 -8.12 -15.02 -15.97
N PHE A 169 -7.33 -15.01 -14.88
CA PHE A 169 -6.57 -13.84 -14.42
C PHE A 169 -5.12 -14.22 -14.15
N THR A 170 -4.23 -13.21 -14.11
CA THR A 170 -2.83 -13.37 -13.73
C THR A 170 -2.68 -13.04 -12.24
N PRO A 171 -2.17 -13.99 -11.40
CA PRO A 171 -1.91 -13.72 -10.00
C PRO A 171 -0.93 -12.56 -9.82
N GLN A 172 -1.25 -11.65 -8.93
CA GLN A 172 -0.42 -10.49 -8.63
C GLN A 172 -0.45 -10.18 -7.13
N PRO A 173 0.60 -9.54 -6.58
CA PRO A 173 0.57 -9.02 -5.23
C PRO A 173 -0.61 -8.06 -5.05
N ILE A 174 -1.31 -8.20 -3.92
CA ILE A 174 -2.44 -7.33 -3.59
C ILE A 174 -1.88 -5.95 -3.26
N GLU A 175 -2.44 -4.92 -3.90
CA GLU A 175 -2.06 -3.53 -3.63
C GLU A 175 -2.31 -3.19 -2.15
N THR A 176 -1.36 -2.53 -1.52
CA THR A 176 -1.26 -2.37 -0.05
C THR A 176 -2.45 -1.64 0.57
N THR A 177 -3.07 -0.72 -0.16
CA THR A 177 -4.20 0.09 0.32
C THR A 177 -5.50 -0.74 0.38
N ASN A 178 -5.69 -1.69 -0.53
CA ASN A 178 -6.90 -2.50 -0.63
C ASN A 178 -7.20 -3.32 0.64
N PRO A 179 -6.24 -4.02 1.27
CA PRO A 179 -6.47 -4.70 2.54
C PRO A 179 -6.98 -3.78 3.64
N VAL A 180 -6.44 -2.56 3.74
CA VAL A 180 -6.86 -1.60 4.78
C VAL A 180 -8.31 -1.16 4.58
N ILE A 181 -8.67 -0.80 3.34
CA ILE A 181 -10.05 -0.42 2.99
C ILE A 181 -11.00 -1.58 3.26
N LEU A 182 -10.63 -2.78 2.81
CA LEU A 182 -11.43 -3.99 3.01
C LEU A 182 -11.61 -4.31 4.51
N PHE A 183 -10.53 -4.18 5.29
CA PHE A 183 -10.60 -4.33 6.75
C PHE A 183 -11.62 -3.35 7.36
N CYS A 184 -11.53 -2.07 7.04
CA CYS A 184 -12.43 -1.06 7.56
C CYS A 184 -13.89 -1.36 7.23
N ILE A 185 -14.17 -1.77 5.98
CA ILE A 185 -15.54 -2.09 5.53
C ILE A 185 -16.04 -3.37 6.20
N VAL A 186 -15.30 -4.45 6.11
CA VAL A 186 -15.76 -5.77 6.61
C VAL A 186 -15.88 -5.74 8.13
N PHE A 187 -14.88 -5.17 8.82
CA PHE A 187 -14.90 -5.06 10.28
C PHE A 187 -16.03 -4.13 10.74
N GLY A 188 -16.16 -2.96 10.12
CA GLY A 188 -17.19 -1.98 10.47
C GLY A 188 -18.59 -2.53 10.30
N LEU A 189 -18.91 -3.07 9.12
CA LEU A 189 -20.23 -3.65 8.85
C LEU A 189 -20.54 -4.84 9.77
N SER A 190 -19.57 -5.74 9.97
CA SER A 190 -19.75 -6.89 10.85
C SER A 190 -20.07 -6.46 12.28
N MET A 191 -19.35 -5.46 12.80
CA MET A 191 -19.55 -4.94 14.15
C MET A 191 -20.89 -4.23 14.32
N ASP A 192 -21.30 -3.42 13.36
CA ASP A 192 -22.57 -2.68 13.44
C ASP A 192 -23.76 -3.65 13.52
N TYR A 193 -23.75 -4.71 12.72
CA TYR A 193 -24.80 -5.73 12.78
C TYR A 193 -24.74 -6.57 14.05
N GLU A 194 -23.56 -6.89 14.54
CA GLU A 194 -23.40 -7.63 15.80
C GLU A 194 -23.90 -6.84 17.00
N VAL A 195 -23.53 -5.55 17.09
CA VAL A 195 -24.00 -4.63 18.13
C VAL A 195 -25.51 -4.50 18.09
N LEU A 196 -26.10 -4.32 16.91
CA LEU A 196 -27.56 -4.22 16.75
C LEU A 196 -28.26 -5.51 17.19
N MET A 197 -27.73 -6.68 16.79
CA MET A 197 -28.29 -7.98 17.15
C MET A 197 -28.21 -8.22 18.67
N LEU A 198 -27.05 -7.96 19.27
CA LEU A 198 -26.86 -8.12 20.72
C LEU A 198 -27.77 -7.19 21.53
N SER A 199 -27.98 -5.97 21.06
CA SER A 199 -28.91 -5.01 21.64
C SER A 199 -30.33 -5.58 21.71
N ARG A 200 -30.81 -6.12 20.59
CA ARG A 200 -32.15 -6.71 20.50
C ARG A 200 -32.31 -7.98 21.32
N ILE A 201 -31.29 -8.83 21.37
CA ILE A 201 -31.29 -10.01 22.24
C ILE A 201 -31.33 -9.59 23.72
N HIS A 202 -30.56 -8.58 24.11
CA HIS A 202 -30.53 -8.10 25.49
C HIS A 202 -31.87 -7.49 25.90
N GLU A 203 -32.50 -6.68 25.05
CA GLU A 203 -33.83 -6.12 25.25
C GLU A 203 -34.90 -7.21 25.46
N GLU A 204 -34.86 -8.26 24.64
CA GLU A 204 -35.76 -9.41 24.77
C GLU A 204 -35.48 -10.23 26.03
N TRP A 205 -34.21 -10.35 26.44
CA TRP A 205 -33.86 -11.01 27.68
C TRP A 205 -34.36 -10.25 28.92
N GLU A 206 -34.21 -8.96 28.95
CA GLU A 206 -34.78 -8.12 30.03
C GLU A 206 -36.31 -8.26 30.13
N ARG A 207 -36.99 -8.44 29.00
CA ARG A 207 -38.44 -8.59 28.92
C ARG A 207 -38.93 -9.99 29.32
N THR A 208 -38.20 -11.05 28.98
CA THR A 208 -38.69 -12.46 29.09
C THR A 208 -38.01 -13.22 30.21
N GLY A 209 -36.77 -12.88 30.57
CA GLY A 209 -35.94 -13.68 31.48
C GLY A 209 -35.51 -15.05 30.94
N ASP A 210 -35.88 -15.39 29.67
CA ASP A 210 -35.59 -16.68 29.04
C ASP A 210 -34.58 -16.46 27.92
N ASN A 211 -33.39 -17.08 28.05
CA ASN A 211 -32.29 -16.96 27.10
C ASN A 211 -32.65 -17.46 25.69
N THR A 212 -33.34 -18.60 25.61
CA THR A 212 -33.69 -19.24 24.34
C THR A 212 -34.69 -18.40 23.56
N LEU A 213 -35.70 -17.90 24.27
CA LEU A 213 -36.72 -17.04 23.68
C LEU A 213 -36.16 -15.67 23.30
N ALA A 214 -35.28 -15.10 24.13
CA ALA A 214 -34.62 -13.82 23.86
C ALA A 214 -33.76 -13.89 22.59
N VAL A 215 -32.96 -14.95 22.42
CA VAL A 215 -32.14 -15.14 21.21
C VAL A 215 -33.04 -15.32 19.97
N ALA A 216 -34.07 -16.18 20.05
CA ALA A 216 -34.98 -16.43 18.92
C ALA A 216 -35.69 -15.14 18.46
N ASN A 217 -36.26 -14.39 19.42
CA ASN A 217 -36.96 -13.14 19.12
C ASN A 217 -36.01 -12.03 18.66
N GLY A 218 -34.82 -11.91 19.26
CA GLY A 218 -33.80 -10.95 18.87
C GLY A 218 -33.34 -11.17 17.43
N LEU A 219 -33.03 -12.41 17.07
CA LEU A 219 -32.67 -12.78 15.70
C LEU A 219 -33.81 -12.53 14.72
N GLN A 220 -35.06 -12.87 15.09
CA GLN A 220 -36.22 -12.64 14.20
C GLN A 220 -36.44 -11.15 13.94
N LYS A 221 -36.24 -10.31 14.94
CA LYS A 221 -36.38 -8.85 14.80
C LYS A 221 -35.27 -8.22 13.98
N THR A 222 -34.03 -8.71 14.12
CA THR A 222 -32.86 -8.21 13.39
C THR A 222 -32.76 -8.78 11.97
N GLY A 223 -33.17 -10.04 11.75
CA GLY A 223 -33.08 -10.70 10.45
C GLY A 223 -33.95 -10.08 9.34
N ARG A 224 -34.81 -9.14 9.67
CA ARG A 224 -35.54 -8.32 8.67
C ARG A 224 -34.78 -7.06 8.26
N LEU A 225 -33.72 -6.70 8.99
CA LEU A 225 -32.92 -5.49 8.77
C LEU A 225 -31.59 -5.82 8.07
N ILE A 226 -31.18 -7.07 8.10
CA ILE A 226 -30.02 -7.64 7.41
C ILE A 226 -30.50 -8.31 6.09
#